data_eb185776133be14cbad842f676b3512d
#
_entry.id   eb185776133be14cbad842f676b3512d
#
_cell.length_a   1.000
_cell.length_b   1.000
_cell.length_c   1.000
_cell.angle_alpha   90.00
_cell.angle_beta   90.00
_cell.angle_gamma   90.00
#
_symmetry.space_group_name_H-M   'P 1'
#
loop_
_entity.id
_entity.type
_entity.pdbx_description
1 polymer ?
#
loop_
_entity_poly.entity_id
_entity_poly.type
_entity_poly.pdbx_seq_one_letter_code
_entity_poly.pdbx_strand_id
1 'polypeptide(L)'
;SFKHALQMIKRNGGSISGDNITIVCQTPVPVRFEQAFEGMFPIGRQEIRKELRHLGSFTFEGTGIVFTGYIRGAKNYVAQVEMYVDGKIIERAVLPTGKNHRVDLFWKYQLPEGKHIVTFKWLNPDSNAQIHCNDALIYSNRPLPIPHQ
;
A
#
# COMPACT_ATOMS: atom_id res chain seq x y z
N SER A 1 5.04 -6.92 1.13
CA SER A 1 5.99 -7.47 0.16
C SER A 1 7.37 -6.84 0.30
N PHE A 2 8.37 -7.48 -0.24
CA PHE A 2 9.75 -6.98 -0.22
C PHE A 2 9.86 -5.60 -0.89
N LYS A 3 9.15 -5.42 -1.98
CA LYS A 3 9.10 -4.14 -2.71
C LYS A 3 8.60 -3.00 -1.82
N HIS A 4 7.55 -3.23 -1.05
CA HIS A 4 7.00 -2.21 -0.14
C HIS A 4 7.95 -1.93 1.02
N ALA A 5 8.61 -2.96 1.53
CA ALA A 5 9.63 -2.81 2.56
C ALA A 5 10.79 -1.93 2.07
N LEU A 6 11.25 -2.14 0.84
CA LEU A 6 12.29 -1.30 0.23
C LEU A 6 11.85 0.15 0.11
N GLN A 7 10.60 0.38 -0.30
CA GLN A 7 10.08 1.75 -0.39
C GLN A 7 9.98 2.42 0.97
N MET A 8 9.55 1.67 1.99
CA MET A 8 9.49 2.19 3.34
C MET A 8 10.87 2.61 3.85
N ILE A 9 11.89 1.79 3.60
CA ILE A 9 13.28 2.11 3.96
C ILE A 9 13.73 3.40 3.27
N LYS A 10 13.47 3.54 1.98
CA LYS A 10 13.81 4.74 1.23
C LYS A 10 13.09 5.98 1.74
N ARG A 11 11.80 5.87 2.07
CA ARG A 11 11.02 6.97 2.64
C ARG A 11 11.55 7.45 3.99
N ASN A 12 12.16 6.54 4.76
CA ASN A 12 12.76 6.86 6.05
C ASN A 12 14.22 7.33 5.93
N GLY A 13 14.67 7.63 4.72
CA GLY A 13 16.04 8.10 4.49
C GLY A 13 17.09 6.99 4.46
N GLY A 14 16.65 5.74 4.36
CA GLY A 14 17.56 4.62 4.22
C GLY A 14 17.95 4.36 2.77
N SER A 15 19.05 3.67 2.58
CA SER A 15 19.49 3.20 1.28
C SER A 15 19.88 1.73 1.35
N ILE A 16 19.78 1.06 0.20
CA ILE A 16 20.18 -0.34 0.06
C ILE A 16 21.25 -0.39 -1.01
N SER A 17 22.40 -0.99 -0.69
CA SER A 17 23.51 -1.12 -1.61
C SER A 17 24.04 -2.54 -1.66
N GLY A 18 24.45 -2.96 -2.88
CA GLY A 18 25.15 -4.22 -3.13
C GLY A 18 24.26 -5.46 -3.10
N ASP A 19 24.91 -6.63 -3.28
CA ASP A 19 24.24 -7.94 -3.24
C ASP A 19 23.87 -8.35 -1.82
N ASN A 20 24.50 -7.75 -0.84
CA ASN A 20 24.14 -7.86 0.56
C ASN A 20 23.29 -6.67 0.94
N ILE A 21 22.11 -6.92 1.51
CA ILE A 21 21.23 -5.86 1.96
C ILE A 21 21.89 -5.15 3.14
N THR A 22 22.51 -4.01 2.87
CA THR A 22 23.03 -3.12 3.91
C THR A 22 22.11 -1.92 4.00
N ILE A 23 21.44 -1.78 5.13
CA ILE A 23 20.57 -0.65 5.35
C ILE A 23 21.36 0.43 6.05
N VAL A 24 21.61 1.52 5.33
CA VAL A 24 22.29 2.69 5.88
C VAL A 24 21.28 3.82 5.92
N CYS A 25 20.91 4.25 7.11
CA CYS A 25 20.09 5.43 7.27
C CYS A 25 20.95 6.69 7.20
N GLN A 26 20.33 7.80 6.76
CA GLN A 26 21.00 9.11 6.74
C GLN A 26 21.34 9.63 8.13
N THR A 27 20.79 9.03 9.17
CA THR A 27 21.18 9.26 10.55
C THR A 27 22.47 8.48 10.85
N PRO A 28 23.33 8.95 11.77
CA PRO A 28 24.59 8.28 12.07
C PRO A 28 24.44 6.91 12.76
N VAL A 29 23.22 6.48 13.08
CA VAL A 29 22.96 5.20 13.71
C VAL A 29 22.40 4.23 12.65
N PRO A 30 23.11 3.11 12.36
CA PRO A 30 22.55 2.10 11.46
C PRO A 30 21.27 1.50 12.04
N VAL A 31 20.21 1.48 11.24
CA VAL A 31 18.96 0.84 11.62
C VAL A 31 19.07 -0.65 11.38
N ARG A 32 18.74 -1.46 12.37
CA ARG A 32 18.68 -2.91 12.19
C ARG A 32 17.57 -3.26 11.20
N PHE A 33 17.76 -4.36 10.48
CA PHE A 33 16.78 -4.83 9.51
C PHE A 33 15.39 -4.99 10.13
N GLU A 34 15.31 -5.57 11.32
CA GLU A 34 14.07 -5.76 12.05
C GLU A 34 13.36 -4.45 12.38
N GLN A 35 14.12 -3.41 12.70
CA GLN A 35 13.55 -2.08 12.98
C GLN A 35 12.98 -1.43 11.73
N ALA A 36 13.58 -1.67 10.57
CA ALA A 36 13.07 -1.13 9.30
C ALA A 36 11.72 -1.74 8.92
N PHE A 37 11.40 -2.90 9.45
CA PHE A 37 10.14 -3.60 9.21
C PHE A 37 9.16 -3.51 10.38
N GLU A 38 9.46 -2.70 11.38
CA GLU A 38 8.53 -2.47 12.48
C GLU A 38 7.18 -1.97 11.95
N GLY A 39 6.09 -2.53 12.43
CA GLY A 39 4.75 -2.19 11.97
C GLY A 39 4.33 -2.90 10.69
N MET A 40 5.08 -3.88 10.22
CA MET A 40 4.82 -4.58 8.97
C MET A 40 4.36 -6.03 9.15
N PHE A 41 3.85 -6.39 10.29
CA PHE A 41 3.29 -7.72 10.48
C PHE A 41 1.95 -7.83 9.75
N PRO A 42 1.80 -8.75 8.79
CA PRO A 42 0.51 -8.97 8.16
C PRO A 42 -0.45 -9.60 9.15
N ILE A 43 -1.57 -8.95 9.38
CA ILE A 43 -2.58 -9.42 10.33
C ILE A 43 -3.83 -9.96 9.64
N GLY A 44 -3.96 -9.76 8.35
CA GLY A 44 -5.09 -10.31 7.63
C GLY A 44 -5.17 -9.82 6.21
N ARG A 45 -5.98 -10.53 5.46
CA ARG A 45 -6.36 -10.20 4.11
C ARG A 45 -7.87 -10.06 4.06
N GLN A 46 -8.35 -8.96 3.56
CA GLN A 46 -9.77 -8.71 3.39
C GLN A 46 -10.11 -8.67 1.91
N GLU A 47 -11.03 -9.53 1.47
CA GLU A 47 -11.54 -9.48 0.11
C GLU A 47 -12.37 -8.22 -0.10
N ILE A 48 -12.14 -7.56 -1.22
CA ILE A 48 -12.90 -6.38 -1.61
C ILE A 48 -13.73 -6.68 -2.86
N ARG A 49 -13.06 -7.06 -3.95
CA ARG A 49 -13.67 -7.40 -5.25
C ARG A 49 -14.64 -6.33 -5.75
N LYS A 50 -14.20 -5.07 -5.70
CA LYS A 50 -15.00 -3.94 -6.16
C LYS A 50 -14.17 -3.03 -7.07
N GLU A 51 -14.84 -2.47 -8.04
CA GLU A 51 -14.29 -1.39 -8.84
C GLU A 51 -14.14 -0.13 -7.97
N LEU A 52 -13.10 0.66 -8.20
CA LEU A 52 -12.77 1.81 -7.35
C LEU A 52 -13.93 2.79 -7.22
N ARG A 53 -14.70 3.01 -8.28
CA ARG A 53 -15.86 3.92 -8.28
C ARG A 53 -16.94 3.50 -7.28
N HIS A 54 -17.00 2.22 -6.97
CA HIS A 54 -18.01 1.65 -6.07
C HIS A 54 -17.45 1.30 -4.70
N LEU A 55 -16.17 1.56 -4.47
CA LEU A 55 -15.53 1.20 -3.21
C LEU A 55 -15.98 2.09 -2.06
N GLY A 56 -16.18 3.39 -2.33
CA GLY A 56 -16.52 4.36 -1.29
C GLY A 56 -15.40 4.50 -0.27
N SER A 57 -15.72 4.31 0.99
CA SER A 57 -14.74 4.29 2.07
C SER A 57 -14.40 2.86 2.48
N PHE A 58 -13.18 2.66 2.92
CA PHE A 58 -12.72 1.38 3.44
C PHE A 58 -12.11 1.60 4.83
N THR A 59 -12.65 0.92 5.82
CA THR A 59 -12.19 1.03 7.21
C THR A 59 -11.36 -0.19 7.57
N PHE A 60 -10.23 0.04 8.21
CA PHE A 60 -9.37 -1.04 8.72
C PHE A 60 -8.78 -0.66 10.07
N GLU A 61 -8.29 -1.64 10.79
CA GLU A 61 -7.58 -1.44 12.04
C GLU A 61 -6.16 -1.99 11.91
N GLY A 62 -5.17 -1.16 12.17
CA GLY A 62 -3.77 -1.52 12.01
C GLY A 62 -2.85 -0.33 11.81
N THR A 63 -1.64 -0.61 11.34
CA THR A 63 -0.60 0.39 11.07
C THR A 63 -0.26 0.53 9.60
N GLY A 64 -0.83 -0.33 8.76
CA GLY A 64 -0.53 -0.29 7.33
C GLY A 64 -1.53 -1.07 6.52
N ILE A 65 -1.61 -0.74 5.24
CA ILE A 65 -2.54 -1.36 4.31
C ILE A 65 -1.96 -1.36 2.90
N VAL A 66 -2.23 -2.42 2.16
CA VAL A 66 -1.93 -2.53 0.73
C VAL A 66 -3.19 -2.97 0.01
N PHE A 67 -3.59 -2.21 -0.99
CA PHE A 67 -4.68 -2.58 -1.89
C PHE A 67 -4.11 -3.23 -3.13
N THR A 68 -4.57 -4.43 -3.44
CA THR A 68 -4.15 -5.16 -4.63
C THR A 68 -5.28 -5.22 -5.64
N GLY A 69 -4.93 -5.27 -6.91
CA GLY A 69 -5.93 -5.35 -7.95
C GLY A 69 -5.32 -5.23 -9.34
N TYR A 70 -6.12 -4.75 -10.28
CA TYR A 70 -5.68 -4.56 -11.65
C TYR A 70 -6.36 -3.34 -12.27
N ILE A 71 -5.78 -2.86 -13.37
CA ILE A 71 -6.28 -1.72 -14.11
C ILE A 71 -6.49 -2.12 -15.55
N ARG A 72 -7.65 -1.75 -16.08
CA ARG A 72 -7.99 -1.90 -17.49
C ARG A 72 -8.32 -0.54 -18.09
N GLY A 73 -8.01 -0.37 -19.36
CA GLY A 73 -8.30 0.86 -20.07
C GLY A 73 -7.58 0.94 -21.40
N ALA A 74 -7.71 2.07 -22.08
CA ALA A 74 -7.04 2.32 -23.33
C ALA A 74 -5.52 2.30 -23.16
N LYS A 75 -4.81 1.89 -24.20
CA LYS A 75 -3.35 1.65 -24.19
C LYS A 75 -2.53 2.83 -23.66
N ASN A 76 -2.96 4.05 -23.93
CA ASN A 76 -2.23 5.25 -23.54
C ASN A 76 -2.84 5.96 -22.35
N TYR A 77 -3.80 5.32 -21.69
CA TYR A 77 -4.43 5.90 -20.51
C TYR A 77 -3.61 5.61 -19.27
N VAL A 78 -3.42 6.64 -18.47
CA VAL A 78 -2.74 6.52 -17.17
C VAL A 78 -3.66 7.12 -16.11
N ALA A 79 -4.15 6.31 -15.20
CA ALA A 79 -5.02 6.77 -14.14
C ALA A 79 -4.22 7.52 -13.08
N GLN A 80 -4.76 8.65 -12.63
CA GLN A 80 -4.22 9.42 -11.51
C GLN A 80 -5.23 9.38 -10.37
N VAL A 81 -4.81 8.80 -9.25
CA VAL A 81 -5.68 8.57 -8.10
C VAL A 81 -5.01 9.08 -6.83
N GLU A 82 -5.74 9.87 -6.07
CA GLU A 82 -5.31 10.31 -4.75
C GLU A 82 -5.87 9.36 -3.70
N MET A 83 -5.01 8.87 -2.81
CA MET A 83 -5.38 8.06 -1.66
C MET A 83 -5.38 8.93 -0.41
N TYR A 84 -6.47 8.88 0.32
CA TYR A 84 -6.64 9.60 1.58
C TYR A 84 -6.76 8.61 2.72
N VAL A 85 -6.07 8.88 3.81
CA VAL A 85 -6.23 8.15 5.06
C VAL A 85 -6.64 9.16 6.12
N ASP A 86 -7.77 8.90 6.77
CA ASP A 86 -8.35 9.77 7.80
C ASP A 86 -8.54 11.21 7.32
N GLY A 87 -8.93 11.37 6.05
CA GLY A 87 -9.19 12.66 5.42
C GLY A 87 -7.94 13.41 4.96
N LYS A 88 -6.76 12.85 5.13
CA LYS A 88 -5.51 13.47 4.69
C LYS A 88 -4.98 12.77 3.44
N ILE A 89 -4.55 13.56 2.46
CA ILE A 89 -3.90 13.00 1.28
C ILE A 89 -2.59 12.33 1.69
N ILE A 90 -2.45 11.06 1.34
CA ILE A 90 -1.28 10.26 1.65
C ILE A 90 -0.40 10.11 0.41
N GLU A 91 -1.02 9.85 -0.72
CA GLU A 91 -0.27 9.54 -1.93
C GLU A 91 -1.10 9.86 -3.18
N ARG A 92 -0.41 10.29 -4.22
CA ARG A 92 -0.96 10.35 -5.57
C ARG A 92 -0.38 9.20 -6.36
N ALA A 93 -1.20 8.23 -6.70
CA ALA A 93 -0.80 7.08 -7.47
C ALA A 93 -0.99 7.35 -8.96
N VAL A 94 0.00 6.96 -9.76
CA VAL A 94 -0.03 7.00 -11.22
C VAL A 94 -0.05 5.56 -11.71
N LEU A 95 -1.16 5.17 -12.32
CA LEU A 95 -1.45 3.77 -12.62
C LEU A 95 -1.58 3.56 -14.12
N PRO A 96 -0.52 3.08 -14.79
CA PRO A 96 -0.59 2.79 -16.21
C PRO A 96 -1.42 1.55 -16.48
N THR A 97 -2.18 1.58 -17.59
CA THR A 97 -2.94 0.42 -18.07
C THR A 97 -2.02 -0.57 -18.80
N GLY A 98 -2.56 -1.71 -19.16
CA GLY A 98 -1.84 -2.72 -19.96
C GLY A 98 -1.21 -3.84 -19.17
N LYS A 99 -1.35 -3.84 -17.84
CA LYS A 99 -0.95 -4.96 -17.00
C LYS A 99 -2.19 -5.78 -16.65
N ASN A 100 -2.31 -6.95 -17.26
CA ASN A 100 -3.46 -7.83 -17.07
C ASN A 100 -3.31 -8.77 -15.86
N HIS A 101 -2.37 -8.51 -14.99
CA HIS A 101 -2.15 -9.30 -13.79
C HIS A 101 -2.34 -8.43 -12.55
N ARG A 102 -2.63 -9.10 -11.46
CA ARG A 102 -2.78 -8.48 -10.16
C ARG A 102 -1.49 -7.78 -9.74
N VAL A 103 -1.62 -6.52 -9.31
CA VAL A 103 -0.51 -5.70 -8.81
C VAL A 103 -0.92 -5.00 -7.53
N ASP A 104 0.06 -4.48 -6.82
CA ASP A 104 -0.19 -3.60 -5.70
C ASP A 104 -0.52 -2.21 -6.24
N LEU A 105 -1.70 -1.72 -5.94
CA LEU A 105 -2.20 -0.45 -6.46
C LEU A 105 -1.88 0.72 -5.55
N PHE A 106 -2.24 0.58 -4.28
CA PHE A 106 -2.10 1.63 -3.27
C PHE A 106 -1.58 1.01 -1.99
N TRP A 107 -0.76 1.76 -1.25
CA TRP A 107 -0.27 1.30 0.05
C TRP A 107 0.12 2.45 0.95
N LYS A 108 0.01 2.23 2.25
CA LYS A 108 0.54 3.11 3.28
C LYS A 108 0.95 2.27 4.48
N TYR A 109 2.14 2.54 4.99
CA TYR A 109 2.69 1.94 6.19
C TYR A 109 2.96 3.01 7.24
N GLN A 110 3.29 2.59 8.44
CA GLN A 110 3.69 3.47 9.55
C GLN A 110 2.61 4.46 9.97
N LEU A 111 1.37 4.02 9.88
CA LEU A 111 0.26 4.73 10.49
C LEU A 111 0.25 4.43 12.00
N PRO A 112 -0.29 5.34 12.83
CA PRO A 112 -0.55 5.01 14.23
C PRO A 112 -1.46 3.79 14.32
N GLU A 113 -1.21 2.91 15.31
CA GLU A 113 -2.09 1.76 15.52
C GLU A 113 -3.50 2.24 15.87
N GLY A 114 -4.49 1.67 15.23
CA GLY A 114 -5.88 2.00 15.45
C GLY A 114 -6.72 1.91 14.19
N LYS A 115 -7.93 2.44 14.29
CA LYS A 115 -8.87 2.46 13.17
C LYS A 115 -8.55 3.60 12.22
N HIS A 116 -8.58 3.29 10.93
CA HIS A 116 -8.34 4.24 9.86
C HIS A 116 -9.40 4.11 8.78
N ILE A 117 -9.72 5.21 8.14
CA ILE A 117 -10.65 5.26 7.01
C ILE A 117 -9.89 5.67 5.78
N VAL A 118 -9.95 4.83 4.74
CA VAL A 118 -9.32 5.10 3.45
C VAL A 118 -10.39 5.51 2.45
N THR A 119 -10.12 6.58 1.73
CA THR A 119 -10.93 7.03 0.60
C THR A 119 -10.04 7.33 -0.59
N PHE A 120 -10.63 7.35 -1.78
CA PHE A 120 -9.90 7.59 -3.00
C PHE A 120 -10.58 8.68 -3.81
N LYS A 121 -9.77 9.47 -4.51
CA LYS A 121 -10.25 10.42 -5.51
C LYS A 121 -9.57 10.14 -6.83
N TRP A 122 -10.34 9.70 -7.81
CA TRP A 122 -9.85 9.48 -9.16
C TRP A 122 -9.88 10.82 -9.90
N LEU A 123 -8.70 11.37 -10.19
CA LEU A 123 -8.57 12.72 -10.73
C LEU A 123 -8.96 12.84 -12.19
N ASN A 124 -8.71 11.80 -12.98
CA ASN A 124 -8.93 11.78 -14.42
C ASN A 124 -9.73 10.56 -14.86
N PRO A 125 -10.93 10.34 -14.32
CA PRO A 125 -11.69 9.14 -14.65
C PRO A 125 -11.99 9.07 -16.14
N ASP A 126 -11.99 7.85 -16.68
CA ASP A 126 -12.30 7.54 -18.06
C ASP A 126 -13.38 6.46 -18.06
N SER A 127 -14.43 6.63 -18.88
CA SER A 127 -15.55 5.70 -18.92
C SER A 127 -15.16 4.29 -19.36
N ASN A 128 -14.07 4.17 -20.12
CA ASN A 128 -13.54 2.88 -20.60
C ASN A 128 -12.47 2.30 -19.68
N ALA A 129 -12.09 3.01 -18.63
CA ALA A 129 -11.10 2.54 -17.67
C ALA A 129 -11.76 1.98 -16.43
N GLN A 130 -11.15 0.93 -15.89
CA GLN A 130 -11.57 0.31 -14.64
C GLN A 130 -10.36 0.09 -13.74
N ILE A 131 -10.51 0.45 -12.48
CA ILE A 131 -9.55 0.12 -11.43
C ILE A 131 -10.26 -0.83 -10.49
N HIS A 132 -9.86 -2.10 -10.51
CA HIS A 132 -10.51 -3.13 -9.73
C HIS A 132 -9.66 -3.46 -8.51
N CYS A 133 -10.23 -3.28 -7.33
CA CYS A 133 -9.60 -3.64 -6.07
C CYS A 133 -10.00 -5.06 -5.68
N ASN A 134 -9.03 -5.97 -5.65
CA ASN A 134 -9.28 -7.37 -5.30
C ASN A 134 -9.27 -7.57 -3.79
N ASP A 135 -8.19 -7.16 -3.14
CA ASP A 135 -7.97 -7.40 -1.72
C ASP A 135 -7.29 -6.22 -1.06
N ALA A 136 -7.44 -6.14 0.25
CA ALA A 136 -6.60 -5.33 1.12
C ALA A 136 -5.79 -6.26 2.04
N LEU A 137 -4.48 -6.04 2.09
CA LEU A 137 -3.60 -6.66 3.07
C LEU A 137 -3.39 -5.66 4.20
N ILE A 138 -3.67 -6.08 5.43
CA ILE A 138 -3.61 -5.22 6.60
C ILE A 138 -2.41 -5.61 7.45
N TYR A 139 -1.70 -4.61 7.93
CA TYR A 139 -0.49 -4.78 8.74
C TYR A 139 -0.68 -4.13 10.11
N SER A 140 0.05 -4.63 11.10
CA SER A 140 0.07 -4.09 12.45
C SER A 140 1.50 -4.08 12.99
N ASN A 141 1.74 -3.30 14.02
CA ASN A 141 3.01 -3.36 14.76
C ASN A 141 3.06 -4.53 15.76
N ARG A 142 1.97 -5.28 15.89
CA ARG A 142 1.89 -6.48 16.72
C ARG A 142 1.49 -7.66 15.84
N PRO A 143 2.22 -8.77 15.92
CA PRO A 143 1.74 -9.99 15.28
C PRO A 143 0.44 -10.41 15.97
N LEU A 144 -0.55 -10.79 15.18
CA LEU A 144 -1.75 -11.39 15.75
C LEU A 144 -1.40 -12.72 16.39
N PRO A 145 -2.09 -13.07 17.49
CA PRO A 145 -2.05 -14.44 17.97
C PRO A 145 -2.42 -15.36 16.83
N ILE A 146 -1.67 -16.45 16.65
CA ILE A 146 -2.00 -17.44 15.63
C ILE A 146 -3.42 -17.90 15.88
N PRO A 147 -4.36 -17.75 14.90
CA PRO A 147 -5.71 -18.23 15.13
C PRO A 147 -5.67 -19.71 15.42
N HIS A 148 -6.42 -20.13 16.42
CA HIS A 148 -6.59 -21.55 16.69
C HIS A 148 -7.24 -22.18 15.47
N GLN A 149 -6.49 -23.04 14.87
CA GLN A 149 -6.98 -23.79 13.72
C GLN A 149 -7.93 -24.89 14.20
#